data_b71c36845a78bb9d5421cda02e26e5fc
#
_entry.id   b71c36845a78bb9d5421cda02e26e5fc
#
_cell.length_a   1.000
_cell.length_b   1.000
_cell.length_c   1.000
_cell.angle_alpha   90.00
_cell.angle_beta   90.00
_cell.angle_gamma   90.00
#
_symmetry.space_group_name_H-M   'P 1'
#
loop_
_entity.id
_entity.type
_entity.pdbx_description
1 polymer ?
#
loop_
_entity_poly.entity_id
_entity_poly.type
_entity_poly.pdbx_seq_one_letter_code
_entity_poly.pdbx_strand_id
1 'polypeptide(L)'
;MATHQQGSVTPTDVPKAVHGPSVWSTADVASNERWLYQLSDAEVSELCKAAISIDQEQLDLCQIDKERFPLPTFAPTLAGLHQQITEGVGIVQIRGLPIQQIGRRRTAIIFWGLCQHLSDEVVPQNAQGHMLGHVQDLGQSFDDPYSRGPYTHERIEYHSDACDIVGLLCLCPAAHG
;
A
#
# COMPACT_ATOMS: atom_id res chain seq x y z
N MET A 1 -4.52 -38.08 -9.52
CA MET A 1 -3.34 -37.69 -8.73
C MET A 1 -2.34 -37.07 -9.69
N ALA A 2 -2.24 -35.77 -9.72
CA ALA A 2 -1.25 -35.06 -10.55
C ALA A 2 -0.01 -34.80 -9.66
N THR A 3 1.10 -35.45 -10.00
CA THR A 3 2.40 -35.25 -9.37
C THR A 3 2.95 -33.89 -9.83
N HIS A 4 2.97 -32.91 -8.94
CA HIS A 4 3.75 -31.69 -9.13
C HIS A 4 5.24 -32.07 -9.16
N GLN A 5 5.85 -32.05 -10.34
CA GLN A 5 7.30 -32.02 -10.46
C GLN A 5 7.79 -30.65 -9.97
N GLN A 6 8.35 -30.61 -8.78
CA GLN A 6 9.19 -29.50 -8.34
C GLN A 6 10.45 -29.51 -9.20
N GLY A 7 10.53 -28.59 -10.15
CA GLY A 7 11.78 -28.34 -10.87
C GLY A 7 12.84 -27.88 -9.88
N SER A 8 13.92 -28.64 -9.71
CA SER A 8 15.06 -28.21 -8.90
C SER A 8 15.77 -27.08 -9.64
N VAL A 9 15.68 -25.86 -9.12
CA VAL A 9 16.49 -24.73 -9.58
C VAL A 9 17.93 -25.00 -9.17
N THR A 10 18.81 -25.18 -10.14
CA THR A 10 20.24 -25.35 -9.84
C THR A 10 20.85 -24.00 -9.46
N PRO A 11 21.89 -23.98 -8.59
CA PRO A 11 22.54 -22.73 -8.16
C PRO A 11 23.11 -21.85 -9.29
N THR A 12 23.25 -22.41 -10.50
CA THR A 12 23.70 -21.71 -11.71
C THR A 12 22.66 -20.79 -12.33
N ASP A 13 21.38 -20.91 -11.96
CA ASP A 13 20.28 -20.13 -12.51
C ASP A 13 19.99 -18.86 -11.69
N VAL A 14 20.67 -18.65 -10.57
CA VAL A 14 20.53 -17.45 -9.76
C VAL A 14 21.37 -16.33 -10.38
N PRO A 15 20.79 -15.17 -10.69
CA PRO A 15 21.55 -14.01 -11.18
C PRO A 15 22.69 -13.64 -10.22
N LYS A 16 23.90 -13.46 -10.74
CA LYS A 16 25.07 -13.10 -9.93
C LYS A 16 24.97 -11.67 -9.36
N ALA A 17 24.24 -10.80 -10.03
CA ALA A 17 23.95 -9.45 -9.60
C ALA A 17 22.58 -9.00 -10.14
N VAL A 18 21.85 -8.23 -9.36
CA VAL A 18 20.64 -7.54 -9.76
C VAL A 18 21.02 -6.09 -10.08
N HIS A 19 20.52 -5.56 -11.20
CA HIS A 19 20.77 -4.20 -11.66
C HIS A 19 19.44 -3.50 -11.95
N GLY A 20 19.41 -2.20 -11.82
CA GLY A 20 18.24 -1.39 -12.15
C GLY A 20 17.96 -0.29 -11.13
N PRO A 21 16.97 0.56 -11.37
CA PRO A 21 16.65 1.70 -10.51
C PRO A 21 16.13 1.30 -9.11
N SER A 22 15.64 0.07 -8.97
CA SER A 22 15.19 -0.48 -7.67
C SER A 22 16.34 -1.08 -6.83
N VAL A 23 17.56 -1.12 -7.36
CA VAL A 23 18.76 -1.55 -6.63
C VAL A 23 19.44 -0.33 -6.01
N TRP A 24 19.12 -0.03 -4.79
CA TRP A 24 19.60 1.15 -4.07
C TRP A 24 20.09 0.82 -2.65
N SER A 25 20.97 1.68 -2.15
CA SER A 25 21.41 1.69 -0.76
C SER A 25 20.66 2.78 0.04
N THR A 26 20.79 2.75 1.35
CA THR A 26 20.27 3.82 2.22
C THR A 26 20.79 5.21 1.81
N ALA A 27 22.05 5.31 1.39
CA ALA A 27 22.66 6.56 0.94
C ALA A 27 22.00 7.08 -0.36
N ASP A 28 21.66 6.19 -1.29
CA ASP A 28 20.99 6.55 -2.54
C ASP A 28 19.59 7.12 -2.28
N VAL A 29 18.83 6.46 -1.42
CA VAL A 29 17.46 6.89 -1.05
C VAL A 29 17.49 8.18 -0.23
N ALA A 30 18.44 8.34 0.69
CA ALA A 30 18.57 9.54 1.51
C ALA A 30 18.99 10.77 0.69
N SER A 31 19.75 10.59 -0.41
CA SER A 31 20.18 11.67 -1.28
C SER A 31 19.17 12.06 -2.35
N ASN A 32 18.12 11.28 -2.54
CA ASN A 32 17.17 11.43 -3.63
C ASN A 32 15.73 11.25 -3.13
N GLU A 33 15.02 12.34 -2.94
CA GLU A 33 13.64 12.35 -2.44
C GLU A 33 12.58 12.06 -3.52
N ARG A 34 12.93 11.51 -4.69
CA ARG A 34 11.96 11.18 -5.76
C ARG A 34 10.87 10.19 -5.34
N TRP A 35 11.11 9.44 -4.29
CA TRP A 35 10.14 8.54 -3.69
C TRP A 35 9.14 9.24 -2.75
N LEU A 36 9.37 10.55 -2.45
CA LEU A 36 8.47 11.37 -1.64
C LEU A 36 7.56 12.20 -2.53
N TYR A 37 6.27 12.12 -2.30
CA TYR A 37 5.27 12.95 -2.95
C TYR A 37 4.47 13.72 -1.90
N GLN A 38 4.52 15.04 -1.97
CA GLN A 38 3.75 15.93 -1.11
C GLN A 38 2.46 16.33 -1.82
N LEU A 39 1.31 15.96 -1.26
CA LEU A 39 0.01 16.41 -1.77
C LEU A 39 -0.11 17.92 -1.69
N SER A 40 -0.61 18.53 -2.76
CA SER A 40 -1.05 19.91 -2.80
C SER A 40 -2.44 20.07 -2.18
N ASP A 41 -2.81 21.29 -1.79
CA ASP A 41 -4.14 21.60 -1.27
C ASP A 41 -5.26 21.24 -2.27
N ALA A 42 -5.00 21.40 -3.56
CA ALA A 42 -5.93 21.04 -4.62
C ALA A 42 -6.20 19.53 -4.67
N GLU A 43 -5.15 18.71 -4.59
CA GLU A 43 -5.25 17.25 -4.57
C GLU A 43 -5.92 16.74 -3.29
N VAL A 44 -5.57 17.31 -2.13
CA VAL A 44 -6.26 17.02 -0.87
C VAL A 44 -7.76 17.33 -0.99
N SER A 45 -8.10 18.50 -1.57
CA SER A 45 -9.49 18.90 -1.79
C SER A 45 -10.24 17.93 -2.72
N GLU A 46 -9.59 17.49 -3.80
CA GLU A 46 -10.15 16.53 -4.76
C GLU A 46 -10.41 15.17 -4.08
N LEU A 47 -9.42 14.63 -3.36
CA LEU A 47 -9.54 13.38 -2.59
C LEU A 47 -10.67 13.45 -1.56
N CYS A 48 -10.75 14.55 -0.81
CA CYS A 48 -11.80 14.74 0.19
C CYS A 48 -13.19 14.83 -0.45
N LYS A 49 -13.35 15.51 -1.58
CA LYS A 49 -14.63 15.63 -2.29
C LYS A 49 -15.11 14.26 -2.79
N ALA A 50 -14.22 13.48 -3.42
CA ALA A 50 -14.54 12.12 -3.87
C ALA A 50 -14.96 11.23 -2.69
N ALA A 51 -14.23 11.28 -1.58
CA ALA A 51 -14.57 10.51 -0.38
C ALA A 51 -15.91 10.94 0.25
N ILE A 52 -16.24 12.22 0.26
CA ILE A 52 -17.52 12.73 0.78
C ILE A 52 -18.69 12.20 -0.07
N SER A 53 -18.57 12.19 -1.40
CA SER A 53 -19.59 11.65 -2.28
C SER A 53 -19.88 10.18 -1.99
N ILE A 54 -18.83 9.36 -1.93
CA ILE A 54 -18.92 7.92 -1.60
C ILE A 54 -19.53 7.70 -0.20
N ASP A 55 -19.09 8.50 0.79
CA ASP A 55 -19.57 8.39 2.17
C ASP A 55 -21.07 8.72 2.28
N GLN A 56 -21.55 9.70 1.51
CA GLN A 56 -22.96 10.06 1.43
C GLN A 56 -23.81 8.95 0.80
N GLU A 57 -23.28 8.25 -0.19
CA GLU A 57 -23.94 7.11 -0.84
C GLU A 57 -23.90 5.83 0.02
N GLN A 58 -23.16 5.83 1.14
CA GLN A 58 -22.98 4.68 2.05
C GLN A 58 -22.47 3.42 1.34
N LEU A 59 -21.65 3.58 0.30
CA LEU A 59 -21.06 2.46 -0.43
C LEU A 59 -20.06 1.68 0.43
N ASP A 60 -20.01 0.38 0.23
CA ASP A 60 -18.94 -0.46 0.75
C ASP A 60 -17.67 -0.30 -0.09
N LEU A 61 -16.50 -0.52 0.51
CA LEU A 61 -15.21 -0.36 -0.17
C LEU A 61 -15.11 -1.19 -1.46
N CYS A 62 -15.62 -2.41 -1.46
CA CYS A 62 -15.62 -3.29 -2.64
C CYS A 62 -16.46 -2.77 -3.82
N GLN A 63 -17.31 -1.76 -3.60
CA GLN A 63 -18.11 -1.12 -4.64
C GLN A 63 -17.42 0.10 -5.26
N ILE A 64 -16.27 0.48 -4.74
CA ILE A 64 -15.51 1.67 -5.17
C ILE A 64 -14.46 1.24 -6.18
N ASP A 65 -14.58 1.77 -7.37
CA ASP A 65 -13.64 1.65 -8.48
C ASP A 65 -13.14 3.03 -8.95
N LYS A 66 -12.33 3.07 -10.00
CA LYS A 66 -11.81 4.32 -10.59
C LYS A 66 -12.91 5.27 -11.06
N GLU A 67 -14.03 4.73 -11.54
CA GLU A 67 -15.15 5.54 -12.07
C GLU A 67 -15.93 6.20 -10.95
N ARG A 68 -16.13 5.48 -9.86
CA ARG A 68 -16.84 5.98 -8.66
C ARG A 68 -15.98 6.87 -7.77
N PHE A 69 -14.65 6.74 -7.88
CA PHE A 69 -13.69 7.59 -7.18
C PHE A 69 -12.88 8.41 -8.20
N PRO A 70 -13.50 9.36 -8.92
CA PRO A 70 -12.85 10.10 -9.99
C PRO A 70 -11.84 11.11 -9.43
N LEU A 71 -10.63 11.12 -10.01
CA LEU A 71 -9.55 12.04 -9.67
C LEU A 71 -9.03 12.73 -10.93
N PRO A 72 -9.84 13.57 -11.60
CA PRO A 72 -9.49 14.15 -12.90
C PRO A 72 -8.19 14.98 -12.87
N THR A 73 -7.87 15.61 -11.76
CA THR A 73 -6.64 16.41 -11.61
C THR A 73 -5.46 15.56 -11.14
N PHE A 74 -5.70 14.64 -10.21
CA PHE A 74 -4.63 13.87 -9.56
C PHE A 74 -4.29 12.56 -10.29
N ALA A 75 -5.21 11.97 -11.05
CA ALA A 75 -4.97 10.71 -11.75
C ALA A 75 -3.72 10.71 -12.66
N PRO A 76 -3.38 11.76 -13.41
CA PRO A 76 -2.13 11.81 -14.19
C PRO A 76 -0.88 11.72 -13.32
N THR A 77 -0.89 12.34 -12.15
CA THR A 77 0.20 12.24 -11.17
C THR A 77 0.30 10.83 -10.60
N LEU A 78 -0.83 10.21 -10.24
CA LEU A 78 -0.88 8.82 -9.76
C LEU A 78 -0.33 7.84 -10.80
N ALA A 79 -0.58 8.05 -12.09
CA ALA A 79 0.03 7.24 -13.14
C ALA A 79 1.56 7.36 -13.16
N GLY A 80 2.10 8.55 -12.94
CA GLY A 80 3.55 8.76 -12.79
C GLY A 80 4.11 8.09 -11.52
N LEU A 81 3.38 8.13 -10.40
CA LEU A 81 3.76 7.46 -9.17
C LEU A 81 3.70 5.93 -9.31
N HIS A 82 2.70 5.39 -10.01
CA HIS A 82 2.64 3.98 -10.37
C HIS A 82 3.89 3.55 -11.16
N GLN A 83 4.29 4.34 -12.17
CA GLN A 83 5.51 4.06 -12.92
C GLN A 83 6.77 4.09 -12.03
N GLN A 84 6.85 5.00 -11.05
CA GLN A 84 7.96 5.00 -10.08
C GLN A 84 7.99 3.73 -9.22
N ILE A 85 6.84 3.17 -8.87
CA ILE A 85 6.75 1.92 -8.11
C ILE A 85 7.17 0.73 -8.98
N THR A 86 6.68 0.65 -10.21
CA THR A 86 6.85 -0.54 -11.07
C THR A 86 8.15 -0.55 -11.85
N GLU A 87 8.62 0.60 -12.33
CA GLU A 87 9.78 0.72 -13.22
C GLU A 87 10.91 1.57 -12.63
N GLY A 88 10.62 2.30 -11.54
CA GLY A 88 11.55 3.23 -10.90
C GLY A 88 12.21 2.65 -9.65
N VAL A 89 12.27 3.48 -8.61
CA VAL A 89 12.91 3.15 -7.33
C VAL A 89 12.16 2.05 -6.54
N GLY A 90 10.93 1.72 -6.92
CA GLY A 90 10.14 0.66 -6.28
C GLY A 90 9.38 1.08 -5.03
N ILE A 91 9.49 2.34 -4.61
CA ILE A 91 8.78 2.90 -3.45
C ILE A 91 8.24 4.29 -3.75
N VAL A 92 7.08 4.59 -3.16
CA VAL A 92 6.51 5.94 -3.13
C VAL A 92 5.87 6.19 -1.77
N GLN A 93 6.16 7.33 -1.17
CA GLN A 93 5.47 7.81 0.03
C GLN A 93 4.67 9.06 -0.30
N ILE A 94 3.35 8.98 -0.19
CA ILE A 94 2.46 10.13 -0.34
C ILE A 94 2.24 10.76 1.04
N ARG A 95 2.47 12.06 1.16
CA ARG A 95 2.34 12.85 2.40
C ARG A 95 1.31 13.96 2.25
N GLY A 96 0.81 14.45 3.37
CA GLY A 96 -0.04 15.64 3.43
C GLY A 96 -1.53 15.38 3.52
N LEU A 97 -1.98 14.12 3.62
CA LEU A 97 -3.37 13.83 3.87
C LEU A 97 -3.73 14.17 5.34
N PRO A 98 -4.69 15.08 5.61
CA PRO A 98 -5.02 15.51 6.96
C PRO A 98 -5.96 14.52 7.68
N ILE A 99 -5.46 13.31 7.97
CA ILE A 99 -6.19 12.12 8.45
C ILE A 99 -7.06 12.43 9.67
N GLN A 100 -6.52 13.20 10.64
CA GLN A 100 -7.22 13.52 11.87
C GLN A 100 -8.47 14.38 11.64
N GLN A 101 -8.48 15.18 10.57
CA GLN A 101 -9.59 16.06 10.21
C GLN A 101 -10.64 15.36 9.33
N ILE A 102 -10.20 14.42 8.51
CA ILE A 102 -11.05 13.70 7.57
C ILE A 102 -11.93 12.66 8.29
N GLY A 103 -11.40 12.02 9.31
CA GLY A 103 -12.03 10.92 10.04
C GLY A 103 -11.80 9.56 9.38
N ARG A 104 -11.92 8.51 10.20
CA ARG A 104 -11.45 7.15 9.87
C ARG A 104 -12.11 6.57 8.62
N ARG A 105 -13.45 6.68 8.48
CA ARG A 105 -14.18 6.13 7.35
C ARG A 105 -13.77 6.76 6.02
N ARG A 106 -13.74 8.09 5.95
CA ARG A 106 -13.35 8.80 4.72
C ARG A 106 -11.87 8.57 4.38
N THR A 107 -11.02 8.47 5.39
CA THR A 107 -9.61 8.11 5.19
C THR A 107 -9.47 6.72 4.57
N ALA A 108 -10.26 5.74 5.01
CA ALA A 108 -10.31 4.41 4.41
C ALA A 108 -10.80 4.44 2.94
N ILE A 109 -11.84 5.24 2.66
CA ILE A 109 -12.34 5.46 1.30
C ILE A 109 -11.26 6.08 0.40
N ILE A 110 -10.55 7.11 0.88
CA ILE A 110 -9.46 7.74 0.14
C ILE A 110 -8.34 6.72 -0.15
N PHE A 111 -7.92 5.98 0.86
CA PHE A 111 -6.87 4.98 0.70
C PHE A 111 -7.26 3.90 -0.31
N TRP A 112 -8.47 3.38 -0.21
CA TRP A 112 -9.00 2.41 -1.17
C TRP A 112 -9.07 2.99 -2.59
N GLY A 113 -9.60 4.21 -2.74
CA GLY A 113 -9.67 4.91 -4.02
C GLY A 113 -8.29 5.13 -4.65
N LEU A 114 -7.28 5.51 -3.86
CA LEU A 114 -5.89 5.61 -4.33
C LEU A 114 -5.37 4.25 -4.81
N CYS A 115 -5.64 3.17 -4.08
CA CYS A 115 -5.25 1.82 -4.51
C CYS A 115 -5.89 1.45 -5.86
N GLN A 116 -7.16 1.82 -6.10
CA GLN A 116 -7.80 1.61 -7.39
C GLN A 116 -7.10 2.33 -8.54
N HIS A 117 -6.51 3.50 -8.31
CA HIS A 117 -5.75 4.25 -9.31
C HIS A 117 -4.31 3.76 -9.49
N LEU A 118 -3.74 3.12 -8.46
CA LEU A 118 -2.35 2.63 -8.44
C LEU A 118 -2.23 1.15 -8.82
N SER A 119 -3.33 0.45 -9.07
CA SER A 119 -3.33 -0.97 -9.41
C SER A 119 -4.46 -1.28 -10.38
N ASP A 120 -4.29 -2.32 -11.18
CA ASP A 120 -5.36 -2.83 -12.06
C ASP A 120 -6.34 -3.73 -11.28
N GLU A 121 -5.87 -4.36 -10.21
CA GLU A 121 -6.68 -5.19 -9.33
C GLU A 121 -6.24 -5.01 -7.87
N VAL A 122 -7.20 -4.76 -6.99
CA VAL A 122 -6.99 -4.68 -5.54
C VAL A 122 -7.64 -5.88 -4.89
N VAL A 123 -6.84 -6.72 -4.25
CA VAL A 123 -7.29 -7.97 -3.64
C VAL A 123 -7.58 -7.82 -2.15
N PRO A 124 -8.52 -8.61 -1.59
CA PRO A 124 -8.77 -8.65 -0.16
C PRO A 124 -7.53 -9.01 0.65
N GLN A 125 -7.39 -8.42 1.82
CA GLN A 125 -6.22 -8.59 2.68
C GLN A 125 -6.23 -9.88 3.52
N ASN A 126 -7.35 -10.59 3.57
CA ASN A 126 -7.45 -11.84 4.31
C ASN A 126 -8.51 -12.77 3.73
N ALA A 127 -8.51 -14.03 4.20
CA ALA A 127 -9.43 -15.07 3.75
C ALA A 127 -10.90 -14.78 4.10
N GLN A 128 -11.18 -13.83 4.99
CA GLN A 128 -12.53 -13.37 5.34
C GLN A 128 -13.06 -12.33 4.35
N GLY A 129 -12.26 -11.92 3.37
CA GLY A 129 -12.65 -10.95 2.34
C GLY A 129 -12.61 -9.49 2.81
N HIS A 130 -11.91 -9.18 3.90
CA HIS A 130 -11.71 -7.79 4.32
C HIS A 130 -10.84 -7.07 3.30
N MET A 131 -11.35 -5.97 2.77
CA MET A 131 -10.66 -5.19 1.74
C MET A 131 -9.43 -4.46 2.30
N LEU A 132 -9.48 -4.01 3.56
CA LEU A 132 -8.36 -3.38 4.27
C LEU A 132 -8.00 -4.19 5.52
N GLY A 133 -6.72 -4.54 5.65
CA GLY A 133 -6.16 -5.10 6.87
C GLY A 133 -5.88 -4.01 7.90
N HIS A 134 -6.17 -4.28 9.16
CA HIS A 134 -5.79 -3.39 10.25
C HIS A 134 -4.49 -3.88 10.89
N VAL A 135 -3.49 -2.99 10.96
CA VAL A 135 -2.27 -3.21 11.74
C VAL A 135 -2.46 -2.49 13.07
N GLN A 136 -2.63 -3.26 14.13
CA GLN A 136 -2.93 -2.74 15.46
C GLN A 136 -2.48 -3.73 16.51
N ASP A 137 -1.75 -3.28 17.51
CA ASP A 137 -1.42 -4.12 18.66
C ASP A 137 -2.71 -4.50 19.41
N LEU A 138 -3.01 -5.79 19.44
CA LEU A 138 -4.13 -6.38 20.19
C LEU A 138 -3.63 -7.16 21.40
N GLY A 139 -2.34 -7.00 21.78
CA GLY A 139 -1.71 -7.72 22.86
C GLY A 139 -1.46 -9.20 22.57
N GLN A 140 -1.45 -9.60 21.28
CA GLN A 140 -1.07 -10.95 20.88
C GLN A 140 0.45 -11.12 20.96
N SER A 141 0.92 -12.37 21.07
CA SER A 141 2.33 -12.74 21.06
C SER A 141 2.61 -13.83 20.06
N PHE A 142 3.82 -13.85 19.48
CA PHE A 142 4.27 -14.94 18.61
C PHE A 142 4.46 -16.27 19.31
N ASP A 143 4.41 -16.30 20.66
CA ASP A 143 4.35 -17.54 21.43
C ASP A 143 3.01 -18.31 21.20
N ASP A 144 1.97 -17.60 20.77
CA ASP A 144 0.70 -18.21 20.34
C ASP A 144 0.78 -18.54 18.84
N PRO A 145 0.72 -19.82 18.43
CA PRO A 145 0.82 -20.24 17.03
C PRO A 145 -0.34 -19.73 16.15
N TYR A 146 -1.43 -19.23 16.74
CA TYR A 146 -2.56 -18.62 16.02
C TYR A 146 -2.44 -17.10 15.91
N SER A 147 -1.43 -16.48 16.53
CA SER A 147 -1.17 -15.07 16.46
C SER A 147 -0.71 -14.65 15.07
N ARG A 148 -1.04 -13.43 14.69
CA ARG A 148 -0.60 -12.82 13.43
C ARG A 148 0.20 -11.56 13.71
N GLY A 149 1.31 -11.38 12.99
CA GLY A 149 2.22 -10.24 13.13
C GLY A 149 1.54 -8.87 13.22
N PRO A 150 0.54 -8.54 12.36
CA PRO A 150 -0.19 -7.28 12.44
C PRO A 150 -0.91 -6.97 13.74
N TYR A 151 -1.08 -7.97 14.64
CA TYR A 151 -1.80 -7.84 15.92
C TYR A 151 -0.90 -7.89 17.14
N THR A 152 0.41 -7.86 16.93
CA THR A 152 1.43 -7.85 17.98
C THR A 152 2.20 -6.53 17.97
N HIS A 153 2.90 -6.23 19.07
CA HIS A 153 3.94 -5.18 19.13
C HIS A 153 5.35 -5.76 18.89
N GLU A 154 5.44 -7.04 18.55
CA GLU A 154 6.70 -7.72 18.34
C GLU A 154 7.29 -7.38 16.96
N ARG A 155 8.61 -7.49 16.85
CA ARG A 155 9.30 -7.24 15.59
C ARG A 155 8.90 -8.27 14.54
N ILE A 156 8.48 -7.79 13.37
CA ILE A 156 8.27 -8.63 12.20
C ILE A 156 9.60 -8.70 11.42
N GLU A 157 10.07 -9.92 11.14
CA GLU A 157 11.28 -10.12 10.35
C GLU A 157 11.08 -9.67 8.89
N TYR A 158 12.20 -9.38 8.21
CA TYR A 158 12.16 -9.04 6.79
C TYR A 158 11.52 -10.16 5.98
N HIS A 159 10.58 -9.80 5.15
CA HIS A 159 9.83 -10.73 4.30
C HIS A 159 9.44 -10.06 2.98
N SER A 160 8.91 -10.85 2.07
CA SER A 160 8.26 -10.38 0.85
C SER A 160 6.79 -10.74 0.90
N ASP A 161 5.93 -9.80 0.54
CA ASP A 161 4.51 -10.07 0.34
C ASP A 161 4.26 -10.76 -1.00
N ALA A 162 3.16 -11.51 -1.09
CA ALA A 162 2.81 -12.28 -2.30
C ALA A 162 1.97 -11.45 -3.28
N CYS A 163 2.34 -10.21 -3.52
CA CYS A 163 1.68 -9.30 -4.45
C CYS A 163 2.70 -8.34 -5.07
N ASP A 164 2.34 -7.71 -6.20
CA ASP A 164 3.24 -6.82 -6.93
C ASP A 164 3.42 -5.47 -6.23
N ILE A 165 2.35 -4.96 -5.61
CA ILE A 165 2.35 -3.68 -4.90
C ILE A 165 1.67 -3.84 -3.54
N VAL A 166 2.33 -3.37 -2.49
CA VAL A 166 1.78 -3.27 -1.13
C VAL A 166 1.52 -1.81 -0.80
N GLY A 167 0.33 -1.51 -0.36
CA GLY A 167 -0.04 -0.18 0.15
C GLY A 167 -0.21 -0.20 1.66
N LEU A 168 0.38 0.77 2.35
CA LEU A 168 0.21 0.99 3.79
C LEU A 168 -0.24 2.42 4.05
N LEU A 169 -1.21 2.59 4.94
CA LEU A 169 -1.67 3.90 5.42
C LEU A 169 -1.39 4.04 6.91
N CYS A 170 -0.56 5.00 7.27
CA CYS A 170 -0.28 5.33 8.66
C CYS A 170 -1.40 6.23 9.22
N LEU A 171 -2.24 5.69 10.11
CA LEU A 171 -3.28 6.45 10.81
C LEU A 171 -2.74 7.20 12.04
N CYS A 172 -1.73 6.63 12.68
CA CYS A 172 -1.09 7.17 13.86
C CYS A 172 0.38 6.77 13.86
N PRO A 173 1.32 7.72 13.91
CA PRO A 173 2.73 7.36 14.00
C PRO A 173 3.03 6.68 15.34
N ALA A 174 3.99 5.77 15.33
CA ALA A 174 4.51 5.19 16.56
C ALA A 174 5.19 6.28 17.42
N ALA A 175 5.07 6.17 18.74
CA ALA A 175 5.74 7.07 19.66
C ALA A 175 7.27 6.87 19.65
N HIS A 176 7.67 5.62 19.44
CA HIS A 176 9.06 5.20 19.27
C HIS A 176 9.11 4.16 18.14
N GLY A 177 10.01 4.31 17.22
CA GLY A 177 10.23 3.40 16.08
C GLY A 177 11.61 2.78 16.08
#